data_7b52bc877d4a0165aedc50ec32123b18
#
_entry.id   7b52bc877d4a0165aedc50ec32123b18
#
_cell.length_a   1.000
_cell.length_b   1.000
_cell.length_c   1.000
_cell.angle_alpha   90.00
_cell.angle_beta   90.00
_cell.angle_gamma   90.00
#
_symmetry.space_group_name_H-M   'P 1'
#
loop_
_entity.id
_entity.type
_entity.pdbx_description
1 polymer ?
#
loop_
_entity_poly.entity_id
_entity_poly.type
_entity_poly.pdbx_seq_one_letter_code
_entity_poly.pdbx_strand_id
1 'polypeptide(L)'
;MRQIVVLSLFAAMFFVSSCGNKQKTRTEEVAAFRSELTAEDTTQMLRLCDDAMEQLKARNIDQVLASLQEYSDSTKEIKPLTEQTKRRYRNLFNMYQVLDYQRVYYSFQLEGCNDVKYDVTFATAEAAGTDKPAKIAYMFNPVKIDGKWNLCVKTMQDEIDETKC
;
A
#
# COMPACT_ATOMS: atom_id res chain seq x y z
N MET A 1 -53.18 17.37 63.85
CA MET A 1 -52.92 17.51 62.43
C MET A 1 -51.43 17.85 62.23
N ARG A 2 -50.60 16.90 61.90
CA ARG A 2 -49.19 17.10 61.68
C ARG A 2 -48.89 16.53 60.29
N GLN A 3 -48.63 17.41 59.33
CA GLN A 3 -48.19 17.02 57.97
C GLN A 3 -46.72 16.66 58.04
N ILE A 4 -46.42 15.47 57.63
CA ILE A 4 -45.04 14.95 57.39
C ILE A 4 -44.73 15.25 55.96
N VAL A 5 -43.81 16.19 55.74
CA VAL A 5 -43.23 16.42 54.38
C VAL A 5 -42.07 15.46 54.19
N VAL A 6 -42.25 14.49 53.31
CA VAL A 6 -41.20 13.58 52.91
C VAL A 6 -40.41 14.25 51.77
N LEU A 7 -39.21 14.68 52.07
CA LEU A 7 -38.28 15.24 51.09
C LEU A 7 -37.57 14.08 50.37
N SER A 8 -37.99 13.78 49.15
CA SER A 8 -37.34 12.78 48.29
C SER A 8 -36.08 13.41 47.70
N LEU A 9 -34.92 12.99 48.19
CA LEU A 9 -33.63 13.35 47.61
C LEU A 9 -33.40 12.49 46.35
N PHE A 10 -33.64 13.06 45.17
CA PHE A 10 -33.22 12.44 43.90
C PHE A 10 -31.72 12.62 43.72
N ALA A 11 -30.95 11.59 44.06
CA ALA A 11 -29.55 11.51 43.71
C ALA A 11 -29.42 11.21 42.22
N ALA A 12 -29.24 12.26 41.40
CA ALA A 12 -28.89 12.09 39.99
C ALA A 12 -27.45 11.58 39.89
N MET A 13 -27.30 10.29 39.73
CA MET A 13 -25.99 9.70 39.30
C MET A 13 -25.70 10.12 37.88
N PHE A 14 -24.87 11.14 37.73
CA PHE A 14 -24.22 11.42 36.46
C PHE A 14 -23.21 10.27 36.15
N PHE A 15 -23.64 9.31 35.37
CA PHE A 15 -22.71 8.41 34.66
C PHE A 15 -21.95 9.23 33.65
N VAL A 16 -20.78 9.72 34.02
CA VAL A 16 -19.81 10.23 33.07
C VAL A 16 -19.30 9.03 32.29
N SER A 17 -19.98 8.73 31.18
CA SER A 17 -19.42 7.81 30.16
C SER A 17 -18.19 8.49 29.60
N SER A 18 -17.05 8.22 30.21
CA SER A 18 -15.75 8.52 29.61
C SER A 18 -15.61 7.60 28.39
N CYS A 19 -16.10 8.07 27.23
CA CYS A 19 -15.69 7.55 25.93
C CYS A 19 -14.22 7.92 25.75
N GLY A 20 -13.34 7.18 26.40
CA GLY A 20 -11.94 7.15 26.02
C GLY A 20 -11.89 6.62 24.60
N ASN A 21 -11.57 7.47 23.63
CA ASN A 21 -11.16 7.04 22.30
C ASN A 21 -9.93 6.13 22.50
N LYS A 22 -10.16 4.83 22.64
CA LYS A 22 -9.09 3.85 22.58
C LYS A 22 -8.53 3.94 21.16
N GLN A 23 -7.36 4.52 21.03
CA GLN A 23 -6.63 4.52 19.78
C GLN A 23 -6.46 3.04 19.37
N LYS A 24 -7.03 2.67 18.23
CA LYS A 24 -6.91 1.30 17.71
C LYS A 24 -5.42 0.95 17.59
N THR A 25 -5.07 -0.26 17.94
CA THR A 25 -3.71 -0.76 17.67
C THR A 25 -3.55 -0.96 16.16
N ARG A 26 -2.33 -0.89 15.65
CA ARG A 26 -2.04 -1.16 14.23
C ARG A 26 -2.62 -2.51 13.77
N THR A 27 -2.57 -3.53 14.64
CA THR A 27 -3.13 -4.85 14.34
C THR A 27 -4.64 -4.81 14.14
N GLU A 28 -5.36 -4.01 14.97
CA GLU A 28 -6.81 -3.82 14.83
C GLU A 28 -7.17 -3.04 13.57
N GLU A 29 -6.36 -2.03 13.20
CA GLU A 29 -6.53 -1.28 11.97
C GLU A 29 -6.32 -2.15 10.73
N VAL A 30 -5.26 -2.96 10.71
CA VAL A 30 -4.99 -3.92 9.63
C VAL A 30 -6.11 -4.96 9.52
N ALA A 31 -6.60 -5.49 10.64
CA ALA A 31 -7.70 -6.43 10.64
C ALA A 31 -9.00 -5.81 10.13
N ALA A 32 -9.30 -4.58 10.53
CA ALA A 32 -10.46 -3.82 10.05
C ALA A 32 -10.37 -3.59 8.54
N PHE A 33 -9.25 -3.06 8.05
CA PHE A 33 -9.03 -2.84 6.61
C PHE A 33 -9.18 -4.14 5.81
N ARG A 34 -8.57 -5.24 6.27
CA ARG A 34 -8.69 -6.55 5.59
C ARG A 34 -10.12 -7.08 5.56
N SER A 35 -10.91 -6.81 6.59
CA SER A 35 -12.31 -7.27 6.64
C SER A 35 -13.23 -6.52 5.67
N GLU A 36 -12.82 -5.34 5.22
CA GLU A 36 -13.54 -4.52 4.23
C GLU A 36 -13.17 -4.88 2.78
N LEU A 37 -12.07 -5.64 2.58
CA LEU A 37 -11.63 -6.06 1.25
C LEU A 37 -12.44 -7.24 0.75
N THR A 38 -12.83 -7.15 -0.51
CA THR A 38 -13.52 -8.20 -1.24
C THR A 38 -12.57 -9.03 -2.11
N ALA A 39 -13.01 -10.16 -2.63
CA ALA A 39 -12.26 -10.91 -3.64
C ALA A 39 -12.01 -10.08 -4.91
N GLU A 40 -12.94 -9.19 -5.26
CA GLU A 40 -12.82 -8.27 -6.37
C GLU A 40 -11.68 -7.26 -6.13
N ASP A 41 -11.53 -6.73 -4.92
CA ASP A 41 -10.41 -5.85 -4.55
C ASP A 41 -9.05 -6.51 -4.78
N THR A 42 -8.90 -7.76 -4.35
CA THR A 42 -7.67 -8.52 -4.58
C THR A 42 -7.40 -8.68 -6.07
N THR A 43 -8.41 -9.02 -6.85
CA THR A 43 -8.30 -9.22 -8.29
C THR A 43 -7.89 -7.91 -8.99
N GLN A 44 -8.55 -6.81 -8.66
CA GLN A 44 -8.26 -5.49 -9.26
C GLN A 44 -6.85 -5.01 -8.92
N MET A 45 -6.44 -5.12 -7.65
CA MET A 45 -5.11 -4.73 -7.19
C MET A 45 -4.02 -5.54 -7.90
N LEU A 46 -4.16 -6.87 -7.95
CA LEU A 46 -3.18 -7.74 -8.59
C LEU A 46 -3.10 -7.49 -10.09
N ARG A 47 -4.26 -7.34 -10.76
CA ARG A 47 -4.31 -7.02 -12.19
C ARG A 47 -3.60 -5.70 -12.51
N LEU A 48 -3.81 -4.67 -11.69
CA LEU A 48 -3.16 -3.37 -11.87
C LEU A 48 -1.63 -3.49 -11.85
N CYS A 49 -1.09 -4.29 -10.94
CA CYS A 49 0.35 -4.52 -10.84
C CYS A 49 0.88 -5.46 -11.93
N ASP A 50 0.13 -6.53 -12.27
CA ASP A 50 0.49 -7.47 -13.33
C ASP A 50 0.49 -6.77 -14.71
N ASP A 51 -0.50 -5.90 -14.99
CA ASP A 51 -0.54 -5.10 -16.22
C ASP A 51 0.70 -4.21 -16.35
N ALA A 52 1.18 -3.61 -15.24
CA ALA A 52 2.42 -2.84 -15.26
C ALA A 52 3.64 -3.73 -15.56
N MET A 53 3.71 -4.93 -15.01
CA MET A 53 4.79 -5.88 -15.32
C MET A 53 4.77 -6.34 -16.77
N GLU A 54 3.58 -6.58 -17.35
CA GLU A 54 3.45 -6.91 -18.79
C GLU A 54 3.92 -5.74 -19.66
N GLN A 55 3.57 -4.50 -19.32
CA GLN A 55 4.06 -3.32 -20.04
C GLN A 55 5.59 -3.19 -19.94
N LEU A 56 6.19 -3.45 -18.77
CA LEU A 56 7.65 -3.46 -18.61
C LEU A 56 8.31 -4.55 -19.44
N LYS A 57 7.72 -5.74 -19.51
CA LYS A 57 8.18 -6.84 -20.35
C LYS A 57 8.10 -6.49 -21.85
N ALA A 58 7.05 -5.77 -22.24
CA ALA A 58 6.87 -5.23 -23.59
C ALA A 58 7.72 -3.98 -23.89
N ARG A 59 8.54 -3.50 -22.95
CA ARG A 59 9.39 -2.30 -23.07
C ARG A 59 8.63 -0.96 -23.14
N ASN A 60 7.38 -0.94 -22.74
CA ASN A 60 6.53 0.26 -22.70
C ASN A 60 6.78 1.08 -21.43
N ILE A 61 8.05 1.39 -21.12
CA ILE A 61 8.47 2.04 -19.87
C ILE A 61 7.75 3.38 -19.66
N ASP A 62 7.61 4.20 -20.71
CA ASP A 62 6.93 5.49 -20.59
C ASP A 62 5.46 5.38 -20.21
N GLN A 63 4.78 4.34 -20.68
CA GLN A 63 3.40 4.06 -20.32
C GLN A 63 3.28 3.67 -18.85
N VAL A 64 4.20 2.83 -18.35
CA VAL A 64 4.23 2.47 -16.93
C VAL A 64 4.52 3.70 -16.08
N LEU A 65 5.52 4.51 -16.43
CA LEU A 65 5.84 5.74 -15.69
C LEU A 65 4.69 6.77 -15.69
N ALA A 66 3.85 6.78 -16.72
CA ALA A 66 2.68 7.64 -16.77
C ALA A 66 1.53 7.14 -15.87
N SER A 67 1.46 5.84 -15.61
CA SER A 67 0.46 5.23 -14.73
C SER A 67 0.88 5.16 -13.26
N LEU A 68 2.18 5.23 -12.98
CA LEU A 68 2.73 5.24 -11.62
C LEU A 68 2.49 6.57 -10.92
N GLN A 69 2.20 6.48 -9.63
CA GLN A 69 1.99 7.62 -8.74
C GLN A 69 2.84 7.48 -7.48
N GLU A 70 3.11 8.57 -6.81
CA GLU A 70 3.68 8.59 -5.47
C GLU A 70 2.57 8.66 -4.43
N TYR A 71 2.66 7.83 -3.41
CA TYR A 71 1.81 7.94 -2.24
C TYR A 71 2.63 8.47 -1.06
N SER A 72 2.10 9.47 -0.37
CA SER A 72 2.71 10.03 0.83
C SER A 72 1.97 9.56 2.08
N ASP A 73 2.64 8.81 2.93
CA ASP A 73 2.07 8.35 4.20
C ASP A 73 1.75 9.50 5.17
N SER A 74 2.48 10.59 5.09
CA SER A 74 2.29 11.75 5.97
C SER A 74 1.03 12.56 5.63
N THR A 75 0.73 12.73 4.32
CA THR A 75 -0.44 13.52 3.85
C THR A 75 -1.61 12.64 3.42
N LYS A 76 -1.42 11.31 3.29
CA LYS A 76 -2.40 10.36 2.75
C LYS A 76 -2.87 10.71 1.33
N GLU A 77 -2.00 11.37 0.56
CA GLU A 77 -2.31 11.84 -0.79
C GLU A 77 -1.55 11.06 -1.84
N ILE A 78 -2.20 10.87 -2.98
CA ILE A 78 -1.60 10.37 -4.21
C ILE A 78 -1.24 11.55 -5.09
N LYS A 79 -0.02 11.55 -5.64
CA LYS A 79 0.49 12.59 -6.55
C LYS A 79 1.14 11.94 -7.76
N PRO A 80 1.16 12.63 -8.92
CA PRO A 80 1.99 12.20 -10.03
C PRO A 80 3.45 12.05 -9.59
N LEU A 81 4.20 11.13 -10.22
CA LEU A 81 5.62 11.00 -9.94
C LEU A 81 6.34 12.34 -10.09
N THR A 82 7.18 12.68 -9.11
CA THR A 82 8.13 13.77 -9.26
C THR A 82 9.11 13.45 -10.40
N GLU A 83 9.69 14.46 -11.03
CA GLU A 83 10.68 14.25 -12.10
C GLU A 83 11.93 13.49 -11.60
N GLN A 84 12.25 13.59 -10.31
CA GLN A 84 13.33 12.85 -9.70
C GLN A 84 12.96 11.36 -9.59
N THR A 85 11.79 11.02 -9.04
CA THR A 85 11.30 9.65 -8.92
C THR A 85 11.12 9.02 -10.30
N LYS A 86 10.52 9.74 -11.24
CA LYS A 86 10.34 9.30 -12.62
C LYS A 86 11.67 8.93 -13.29
N ARG A 87 12.71 9.75 -13.09
CA ARG A 87 14.05 9.49 -13.60
C ARG A 87 14.68 8.26 -12.96
N ARG A 88 14.50 8.08 -11.62
CA ARG A 88 14.99 6.92 -10.87
C ARG A 88 14.37 5.64 -11.40
N TYR A 89 13.05 5.57 -11.52
CA TYR A 89 12.36 4.38 -12.03
C TYR A 89 12.66 4.11 -13.52
N ARG A 90 12.79 5.15 -14.34
CA ARG A 90 13.23 4.99 -15.74
C ARG A 90 14.62 4.33 -15.82
N ASN A 91 15.56 4.78 -15.01
CA ASN A 91 16.90 4.20 -14.97
C ASN A 91 16.84 2.74 -14.47
N LEU A 92 16.07 2.45 -13.42
CA LEU A 92 15.87 1.11 -12.89
C LEU A 92 15.32 0.16 -13.97
N PHE A 93 14.23 0.55 -14.65
CA PHE A 93 13.58 -0.26 -15.67
C PHE A 93 14.43 -0.43 -16.94
N ASN A 94 15.27 0.53 -17.29
CA ASN A 94 16.22 0.40 -18.37
C ASN A 94 17.41 -0.50 -18.01
N MET A 95 17.91 -0.41 -16.79
CA MET A 95 19.06 -1.18 -16.33
C MET A 95 18.71 -2.67 -16.15
N TYR A 96 17.55 -2.94 -15.55
CA TYR A 96 17.08 -4.30 -15.24
C TYR A 96 15.82 -4.62 -16.05
N GLN A 97 16.01 -4.77 -17.34
CA GLN A 97 14.91 -5.01 -18.28
C GLN A 97 14.22 -6.35 -17.99
N VAL A 98 12.90 -6.34 -17.98
CA VAL A 98 12.10 -7.54 -17.69
C VAL A 98 12.15 -8.50 -18.88
N LEU A 99 12.88 -9.60 -18.73
CA LEU A 99 12.84 -10.73 -19.68
C LEU A 99 11.71 -11.69 -19.30
N ASP A 100 11.58 -11.93 -17.99
CA ASP A 100 10.52 -12.74 -17.41
C ASP A 100 10.28 -12.32 -15.97
N TYR A 101 9.11 -12.64 -15.41
CA TYR A 101 8.79 -12.29 -14.02
C TYR A 101 7.86 -13.31 -13.38
N GLN A 102 7.93 -13.36 -12.05
CA GLN A 102 7.01 -14.13 -11.21
C GLN A 102 6.58 -13.30 -10.02
N ARG A 103 5.27 -13.20 -9.78
CA ARG A 103 4.78 -12.62 -8.54
C ARG A 103 5.10 -13.55 -7.37
N VAL A 104 5.82 -13.03 -6.36
CA VAL A 104 6.33 -13.81 -5.22
C VAL A 104 5.36 -13.76 -4.05
N TYR A 105 4.86 -12.55 -3.75
CA TYR A 105 3.82 -12.37 -2.74
C TYR A 105 3.05 -11.07 -2.95
N TYR A 106 1.95 -10.96 -2.25
CA TYR A 106 1.25 -9.70 -2.02
C TYR A 106 0.76 -9.63 -0.56
N SER A 107 0.57 -8.43 -0.08
CA SER A 107 0.16 -8.18 1.31
C SER A 107 -0.78 -6.99 1.36
N PHE A 108 -1.90 -7.17 2.05
CA PHE A 108 -2.78 -6.08 2.44
C PHE A 108 -2.49 -5.72 3.89
N GLN A 109 -2.17 -4.45 4.14
CA GLN A 109 -1.94 -3.95 5.49
C GLN A 109 -2.91 -2.83 5.84
N LEU A 110 -2.80 -1.68 5.16
CA LEU A 110 -3.64 -0.51 5.33
C LEU A 110 -3.92 0.09 3.95
N GLU A 111 -4.75 1.10 3.88
CA GLU A 111 -5.07 1.78 2.62
C GLU A 111 -3.82 2.14 1.80
N GLY A 112 -2.77 2.64 2.46
CA GLY A 112 -1.52 3.06 1.86
C GLY A 112 -0.33 2.13 2.03
N CYS A 113 -0.48 1.00 2.74
CA CYS A 113 0.60 0.06 3.05
C CYS A 113 0.33 -1.33 2.48
N ASN A 114 0.15 -1.41 1.18
CA ASN A 114 0.00 -2.69 0.48
C ASN A 114 1.22 -2.93 -0.39
N ASP A 115 1.64 -4.18 -0.49
CA ASP A 115 2.81 -4.56 -1.25
C ASP A 115 2.48 -5.67 -2.25
N VAL A 116 3.00 -5.55 -3.47
CA VAL A 116 3.04 -6.63 -4.46
C VAL A 116 4.46 -6.75 -4.97
N LYS A 117 5.09 -7.91 -4.73
CA LYS A 117 6.49 -8.17 -5.08
C LYS A 117 6.60 -9.16 -6.21
N TYR A 118 7.50 -8.84 -7.14
CA TYR A 118 7.87 -9.68 -8.27
C TYR A 118 9.36 -10.00 -8.25
N ASP A 119 9.71 -11.25 -8.53
CA ASP A 119 11.04 -11.63 -8.96
C ASP A 119 11.14 -11.42 -10.47
N VAL A 120 12.07 -10.58 -10.89
CA VAL A 120 12.28 -10.23 -12.29
C VAL A 120 13.60 -10.85 -12.77
N THR A 121 13.54 -11.67 -13.81
CA THR A 121 14.70 -12.11 -14.54
C THR A 121 15.10 -11.05 -15.56
N PHE A 122 16.30 -10.48 -15.43
CA PHE A 122 16.78 -9.42 -16.31
C PHE A 122 17.97 -9.84 -17.21
N ALA A 123 18.61 -10.98 -16.91
CA ALA A 123 19.63 -11.57 -17.76
C ALA A 123 19.52 -13.10 -17.73
N THR A 124 19.79 -13.75 -18.86
CA THR A 124 19.92 -15.20 -18.94
C THR A 124 21.16 -15.67 -18.19
N ALA A 125 21.24 -16.94 -17.84
CA ALA A 125 22.44 -17.54 -17.21
C ALA A 125 23.71 -17.31 -18.06
N GLU A 126 23.60 -17.46 -19.37
CA GLU A 126 24.69 -17.22 -20.31
C GLU A 126 25.14 -15.75 -20.30
N ALA A 127 24.19 -14.80 -20.40
CA ALA A 127 24.50 -13.36 -20.37
C ALA A 127 25.05 -12.88 -19.01
N ALA A 128 24.65 -13.54 -17.92
CA ALA A 128 25.16 -13.28 -16.58
C ALA A 128 26.53 -13.94 -16.31
N GLY A 129 26.98 -14.85 -17.19
CA GLY A 129 28.21 -15.62 -16.99
C GLY A 129 28.15 -16.56 -15.77
N THR A 130 26.97 -17.08 -15.43
CA THR A 130 26.71 -17.92 -14.26
C THR A 130 25.81 -19.11 -14.64
N ASP A 131 25.64 -20.06 -13.70
CA ASP A 131 24.75 -21.22 -13.89
C ASP A 131 23.27 -20.91 -13.78
N LYS A 132 22.92 -19.67 -13.35
CA LYS A 132 21.52 -19.25 -13.09
C LYS A 132 21.26 -17.87 -13.70
N PRO A 133 20.01 -17.62 -14.14
CA PRO A 133 19.60 -16.29 -14.55
C PRO A 133 19.77 -15.25 -13.45
N ALA A 134 20.14 -14.03 -13.83
CA ALA A 134 20.22 -12.92 -12.89
C ALA A 134 18.82 -12.34 -12.62
N LYS A 135 18.54 -12.11 -11.35
CA LYS A 135 17.22 -11.64 -10.89
C LYS A 135 17.34 -10.40 -10.00
N ILE A 136 16.27 -9.61 -10.01
CA ILE A 136 16.06 -8.49 -9.11
C ILE A 136 14.60 -8.50 -8.64
N ALA A 137 14.33 -7.87 -7.50
CA ALA A 137 12.97 -7.69 -7.03
C ALA A 137 12.40 -6.36 -7.52
N TYR A 138 11.19 -6.38 -8.08
CA TYR A 138 10.35 -5.19 -8.26
C TYR A 138 9.22 -5.21 -7.25
N MET A 139 8.89 -4.04 -6.72
CA MET A 139 7.82 -3.88 -5.73
C MET A 139 6.96 -2.69 -6.11
N PHE A 140 5.64 -2.92 -6.13
CA PHE A 140 4.64 -1.89 -6.21
C PHE A 140 3.91 -1.77 -4.87
N ASN A 141 3.43 -0.58 -4.57
CA ASN A 141 2.66 -0.27 -3.38
C ASN A 141 1.27 0.23 -3.80
N PRO A 142 0.35 -0.66 -4.21
CA PRO A 142 -0.99 -0.25 -4.62
C PRO A 142 -1.75 0.35 -3.45
N VAL A 143 -2.45 1.46 -3.70
CA VAL A 143 -3.18 2.23 -2.69
C VAL A 143 -4.64 2.31 -3.08
N LYS A 144 -5.55 2.02 -2.14
CA LYS A 144 -6.99 2.15 -2.34
C LYS A 144 -7.46 3.50 -1.77
N ILE A 145 -7.95 4.40 -2.64
CA ILE A 145 -8.55 5.68 -2.24
C ILE A 145 -9.92 5.79 -2.90
N ASP A 146 -10.92 6.17 -2.13
CA ASP A 146 -12.32 6.33 -2.59
C ASP A 146 -12.83 5.09 -3.36
N GLY A 147 -12.47 3.90 -2.86
CA GLY A 147 -12.87 2.63 -3.45
C GLY A 147 -12.10 2.22 -4.72
N LYS A 148 -11.13 3.02 -5.19
CA LYS A 148 -10.35 2.76 -6.39
C LYS A 148 -8.91 2.41 -6.06
N TRP A 149 -8.39 1.36 -6.68
CA TRP A 149 -6.97 1.01 -6.62
C TRP A 149 -6.13 1.89 -7.56
N ASN A 150 -5.01 2.37 -7.05
CA ASN A 150 -4.03 3.18 -7.76
C ASN A 150 -2.67 2.49 -7.70
N LEU A 151 -1.94 2.52 -8.82
CA LEU A 151 -0.60 1.95 -8.90
C LEU A 151 0.41 2.96 -8.34
N CYS A 152 0.89 2.70 -7.14
CA CYS A 152 1.80 3.60 -6.46
C CYS A 152 3.17 2.98 -6.21
N VAL A 153 4.13 3.85 -5.94
CA VAL A 153 5.44 3.55 -5.38
C VAL A 153 5.63 4.40 -4.14
N LYS A 154 6.44 3.94 -3.21
CA LYS A 154 6.81 4.74 -2.03
C LYS A 154 7.64 5.95 -2.44
N THR A 155 7.48 7.05 -1.73
CA THR A 155 8.38 8.18 -1.87
C THR A 155 9.77 7.78 -1.38
N MET A 156 10.82 8.47 -1.81
CA MET A 156 12.19 8.23 -1.30
C MET A 156 12.27 8.41 0.22
N GLN A 157 11.48 9.32 0.77
CA GLN A 157 11.45 9.55 2.22
C GLN A 157 10.80 8.38 2.97
N ASP A 158 9.74 7.80 2.42
CA ASP A 158 9.04 6.68 3.04
C ASP A 158 9.83 5.35 2.89
N GLU A 159 10.68 5.22 1.85
CA GLU A 159 11.59 4.08 1.70
C GLU A 159 12.71 4.06 2.76
N ILE A 160 13.14 5.25 3.23
CA ILE A 160 14.18 5.37 4.26
C ILE A 160 13.60 5.13 5.66
N ASP A 161 12.32 5.45 5.84
CA ASP A 161 11.63 5.32 7.13
C ASP A 161 10.82 4.02 7.17
N GLU A 162 11.52 2.90 7.39
CA GLU A 162 10.92 1.56 7.49
C GLU A 162 9.88 1.42 8.62
N THR A 163 9.76 2.43 9.49
CA THR A 163 8.82 2.41 10.63
C THR A 163 7.39 2.77 10.23
N LYS A 164 7.18 3.34 9.03
CA LYS A 164 5.87 3.86 8.61
C LYS A 164 4.94 2.83 7.95
N CYS A 165 5.46 1.71 7.50
CA CYS A 165 4.61 0.63 6.93
C CYS A 165 4.89 -0.72 7.54
#